data_2965a41b161fe926d19652253e05801d
#
_entry.id   2965a41b161fe926d19652253e05801d
#
_cell.length_a   1.000
_cell.length_b   1.000
_cell.length_c   1.000
_cell.angle_alpha   90.00
_cell.angle_beta   90.00
_cell.angle_gamma   90.00
#
_symmetry.space_group_name_H-M   'P 1'
#
loop_
_entity.id
_entity.type
_entity.pdbx_description
1 polymer ?
#
loop_
_entity_poly.entity_id
_entity_poly.type
_entity_poly.pdbx_seq_one_letter_code
_entity_poly.pdbx_strand_id
1 'polypeptide(L)'
;MAFNLADMVNNRKKPTETENISDTVYRDVFELEPSKENFYSTDPEKLQGLKNSILLFGVMQDVLIEDVDGKDRIISGHCRTMCCRMLVEEGHEEFRKINCKYTKVNLNTEKFPEDKDGKVEQLINKLGIIQANRFREKSDWEKMQEALITEEVIKELRDLVDLQGTTRSMVQATLGTSGTQLERYHAIQK
;
A
#
# COMPACT_ATOMS: atom_id res chain seq x y z
N MET A 1 -10.54 24.90 6.30
CA MET A 1 -9.31 24.61 7.08
C MET A 1 -8.34 23.91 6.17
N ALA A 2 -7.09 24.39 6.09
CA ALA A 2 -6.09 23.76 5.26
C ALA A 2 -5.52 22.52 5.98
N PHE A 3 -5.36 21.42 5.27
CA PHE A 3 -4.92 20.12 5.79
C PHE A 3 -3.44 19.86 5.51
N ASN A 4 -2.75 19.23 6.47
CA ASN A 4 -1.42 18.71 6.25
C ASN A 4 -1.54 17.25 5.75
N LEU A 5 -0.89 16.92 4.62
CA LEU A 5 -0.93 15.58 4.04
C LEU A 5 -0.43 14.50 5.04
N ALA A 6 0.62 14.81 5.82
CA ALA A 6 1.12 13.91 6.84
C ALA A 6 0.08 13.63 7.93
N ASP A 7 -0.71 14.63 8.31
CA ASP A 7 -1.79 14.46 9.28
C ASP A 7 -2.95 13.65 8.70
N MET A 8 -3.17 13.72 7.39
CA MET A 8 -4.19 12.92 6.70
C MET A 8 -3.78 11.44 6.65
N VAL A 9 -2.53 11.16 6.30
CA VAL A 9 -2.01 9.79 6.17
C VAL A 9 -1.71 9.16 7.55
N ASN A 10 -1.26 9.96 8.54
CA ASN A 10 -0.86 9.46 9.86
C ASN A 10 -1.95 9.58 10.93
N ASN A 11 -3.08 10.22 10.62
CA ASN A 11 -4.15 10.44 11.60
C ASN A 11 -4.97 9.17 11.83
N ARG A 12 -4.28 8.13 12.30
CA ARG A 12 -4.93 6.96 12.88
C ARG A 12 -5.61 7.45 14.17
N LYS A 13 -6.92 7.23 14.28
CA LYS A 13 -7.56 7.28 15.61
C LYS A 13 -6.66 6.44 16.52
N LYS A 14 -6.22 6.99 17.67
CA LYS A 14 -5.62 6.14 18.70
C LYS A 14 -6.61 5.01 18.96
N PRO A 15 -6.19 3.73 18.88
CA PRO A 15 -7.09 2.62 19.18
C PRO A 15 -7.68 2.89 20.57
N THR A 16 -8.99 2.91 20.68
CA THR A 16 -9.64 2.79 21.97
C THR A 16 -9.26 1.42 22.53
N GLU A 17 -9.08 1.27 23.83
CA GLU A 17 -8.62 0.04 24.50
C GLU A 17 -9.40 -1.23 24.12
N THR A 18 -10.59 -1.08 23.53
CA THR A 18 -11.44 -2.15 22.98
C THR A 18 -11.09 -2.58 21.56
N GLU A 19 -10.24 -1.84 20.81
CA GLU A 19 -9.87 -2.17 19.41
C GLU A 19 -8.53 -2.94 19.30
N ASN A 20 -7.92 -3.34 20.42
CA ASN A 20 -6.71 -4.17 20.49
C ASN A 20 -6.98 -5.67 20.33
N ILE A 21 -8.13 -6.09 19.81
CA ILE A 21 -8.31 -7.42 19.29
C ILE A 21 -7.45 -7.49 18.04
N SER A 22 -6.41 -8.31 18.08
CA SER A 22 -5.59 -8.68 16.93
C SER A 22 -6.53 -9.20 15.84
N ASP A 23 -6.93 -8.32 14.90
CA ASP A 23 -7.77 -8.68 13.74
C ASP A 23 -6.96 -9.51 12.72
N THR A 24 -6.14 -10.42 13.24
CA THR A 24 -5.43 -11.40 12.44
C THR A 24 -6.40 -12.50 12.07
N VAL A 25 -6.62 -12.70 10.80
CA VAL A 25 -7.50 -13.71 10.24
C VAL A 25 -6.71 -14.63 9.32
N TYR A 26 -7.12 -15.91 9.25
CA TYR A 26 -6.58 -16.84 8.27
C TYR A 26 -7.37 -16.74 6.97
N ARG A 27 -6.67 -16.58 5.84
CA ARG A 27 -7.27 -16.52 4.51
C ARG A 27 -6.63 -17.50 3.56
N ASP A 28 -7.42 -18.11 2.71
CA ASP A 28 -6.93 -18.91 1.59
C ASP A 28 -6.23 -18.00 0.60
N VAL A 29 -5.01 -18.34 0.22
CA VAL A 29 -4.18 -17.53 -0.69
C VAL A 29 -4.81 -17.33 -2.06
N PHE A 30 -5.71 -18.23 -2.50
CA PHE A 30 -6.39 -18.15 -3.78
C PHE A 30 -7.64 -17.24 -3.73
N GLU A 31 -8.18 -16.97 -2.54
CA GLU A 31 -9.32 -16.07 -2.35
C GLU A 31 -8.90 -14.59 -2.25
N LEU A 32 -7.62 -14.33 -1.97
CA LEU A 32 -7.09 -12.97 -1.87
C LEU A 32 -6.98 -12.32 -3.25
N GLU A 33 -7.58 -11.15 -3.43
CA GLU A 33 -7.48 -10.39 -4.68
C GLU A 33 -6.26 -9.44 -4.66
N PRO A 34 -5.41 -9.44 -5.71
CA PRO A 34 -4.33 -8.45 -5.80
C PRO A 34 -4.91 -7.04 -6.02
N SER A 35 -4.31 -6.03 -5.42
CA SER A 35 -4.66 -4.64 -5.73
C SER A 35 -4.32 -4.33 -7.19
N LYS A 36 -5.27 -3.76 -7.93
CA LYS A 36 -5.05 -3.28 -9.30
C LYS A 36 -4.05 -2.12 -9.37
N GLU A 37 -3.85 -1.46 -8.24
CA GLU A 37 -2.95 -0.31 -8.10
C GLU A 37 -1.52 -0.73 -7.75
N ASN A 38 -1.27 -2.03 -7.61
CA ASN A 38 0.07 -2.56 -7.35
C ASN A 38 0.89 -2.59 -8.65
N PHE A 39 1.66 -1.55 -8.90
CA PHE A 39 2.55 -1.43 -10.05
C PHE A 39 3.95 -2.01 -9.82
N TYR A 40 4.23 -2.53 -8.62
CA TYR A 40 5.54 -3.08 -8.31
C TYR A 40 5.81 -4.37 -9.08
N SER A 41 6.96 -4.42 -9.76
CA SER A 41 7.36 -5.60 -10.49
C SER A 41 7.67 -6.78 -9.56
N THR A 42 7.38 -7.97 -10.03
CA THR A 42 7.77 -9.22 -9.39
C THR A 42 8.98 -9.79 -10.15
N ASP A 43 10.16 -9.56 -9.63
CA ASP A 43 11.39 -10.13 -10.15
C ASP A 43 11.39 -11.64 -9.84
N PRO A 44 11.49 -12.53 -10.86
CA PRO A 44 11.45 -13.97 -10.67
C PRO A 44 12.55 -14.50 -9.73
N GLU A 45 13.77 -13.93 -9.78
CA GLU A 45 14.86 -14.35 -8.89
C GLU A 45 14.58 -13.99 -7.43
N LYS A 46 14.06 -12.78 -7.21
CA LYS A 46 13.64 -12.34 -5.86
C LYS A 46 12.47 -13.15 -5.33
N LEU A 47 11.51 -13.52 -6.20
CA LEU A 47 10.41 -14.42 -5.83
C LEU A 47 10.92 -15.81 -5.45
N GLN A 48 11.88 -16.36 -6.18
CA GLN A 48 12.45 -17.67 -5.84
C GLN A 48 13.16 -17.64 -4.49
N GLY A 49 13.94 -16.59 -4.19
CA GLY A 49 14.57 -16.40 -2.89
C GLY A 49 13.55 -16.30 -1.75
N LEU A 50 12.49 -15.52 -1.95
CA LEU A 50 11.41 -15.39 -0.98
C LEU A 50 10.64 -16.70 -0.79
N LYS A 51 10.35 -17.44 -1.88
CA LYS A 51 9.69 -18.75 -1.83
C LYS A 51 10.49 -19.74 -0.99
N ASN A 52 11.81 -19.82 -1.22
CA ASN A 52 12.70 -20.67 -0.44
C ASN A 52 12.72 -20.28 1.05
N SER A 53 12.71 -18.97 1.34
CA SER A 53 12.64 -18.47 2.71
C SER A 53 11.31 -18.86 3.39
N ILE A 54 10.19 -18.73 2.67
CA ILE A 54 8.87 -19.13 3.21
C ILE A 54 8.79 -20.64 3.43
N LEU A 55 9.35 -21.43 2.52
CA LEU A 55 9.40 -22.89 2.68
C LEU A 55 10.16 -23.31 3.95
N LEU A 56 11.25 -22.61 4.29
CA LEU A 56 12.10 -22.94 5.43
C LEU A 56 11.57 -22.38 6.77
N PHE A 57 11.04 -21.17 6.76
CA PHE A 57 10.73 -20.41 7.98
C PHE A 57 9.25 -20.07 8.14
N GLY A 58 8.42 -20.41 7.16
CA GLY A 58 7.03 -19.98 7.11
C GLY A 58 6.87 -18.49 6.72
N VAL A 59 5.63 -18.04 6.74
CA VAL A 59 5.28 -16.63 6.50
C VAL A 59 5.47 -15.85 7.79
N MET A 60 6.59 -15.13 7.90
CA MET A 60 6.98 -14.42 9.14
C MET A 60 6.23 -13.09 9.37
N GLN A 61 5.57 -12.56 8.35
CA GLN A 61 4.85 -11.27 8.43
C GLN A 61 3.45 -11.43 7.85
N ASP A 62 2.45 -10.93 8.56
CA ASP A 62 1.07 -10.92 8.09
C ASP A 62 0.92 -10.20 6.76
N VAL A 63 0.01 -10.69 5.92
CA VAL A 63 -0.43 -9.99 4.72
C VAL A 63 -1.45 -8.93 5.13
N LEU A 64 -1.26 -7.69 4.69
CA LEU A 64 -2.23 -6.63 4.95
C LEU A 64 -3.31 -6.65 3.86
N ILE A 65 -4.55 -6.72 4.30
CA ILE A 65 -5.73 -6.77 3.45
C ILE A 65 -6.75 -5.69 3.82
N GLU A 66 -7.61 -5.36 2.88
CA GLU A 66 -8.81 -4.54 3.10
C GLU A 66 -10.05 -5.27 2.57
N ASP A 67 -11.19 -5.05 3.17
CA ASP A 67 -12.47 -5.50 2.63
C ASP A 67 -12.96 -4.48 1.59
N VAL A 68 -13.17 -4.96 0.37
CA VAL A 68 -13.76 -4.16 -0.71
C VAL A 68 -14.91 -4.97 -1.31
N ASP A 69 -16.12 -4.54 -1.05
CA ASP A 69 -17.36 -5.19 -1.53
C ASP A 69 -17.45 -6.68 -1.13
N GLY A 70 -16.99 -7.02 0.08
CA GLY A 70 -17.00 -8.38 0.60
C GLY A 70 -15.86 -9.27 0.09
N LYS A 71 -14.84 -8.68 -0.54
CA LYS A 71 -13.65 -9.37 -1.04
C LYS A 71 -12.39 -8.84 -0.37
N ASP A 72 -11.53 -9.75 0.02
CA ASP A 72 -10.25 -9.43 0.66
C ASP A 72 -9.20 -9.02 -0.38
N ARG A 73 -8.93 -7.72 -0.48
CA ARG A 73 -7.93 -7.15 -1.39
C ARG A 73 -6.59 -6.98 -0.66
N ILE A 74 -5.51 -7.39 -1.30
CA ILE A 74 -4.15 -7.27 -0.76
C ILE A 74 -3.66 -5.83 -0.87
N ILE A 75 -3.30 -5.22 0.26
CA ILE A 75 -2.63 -3.91 0.34
C ILE A 75 -1.11 -4.10 0.37
N SER A 76 -0.62 -5.06 1.17
CA SER A 76 0.80 -5.38 1.27
C SER A 76 1.00 -6.87 1.47
N GLY A 77 2.00 -7.44 0.80
CA GLY A 77 2.32 -8.86 0.87
C GLY A 77 2.03 -9.63 -0.42
N HIS A 78 1.81 -8.96 -1.55
CA HIS A 78 1.57 -9.59 -2.85
C HIS A 78 2.58 -10.68 -3.19
N CYS A 79 3.90 -10.41 -3.02
CA CYS A 79 4.94 -11.41 -3.29
C CYS A 79 4.84 -12.61 -2.34
N ARG A 80 4.52 -12.39 -1.05
CA ARG A 80 4.31 -13.47 -0.08
C ARG A 80 3.15 -14.37 -0.47
N THR A 81 2.01 -13.77 -0.81
CA THR A 81 0.82 -14.48 -1.28
C THR A 81 1.12 -15.27 -2.56
N MET A 82 1.85 -14.67 -3.51
CA MET A 82 2.24 -15.34 -4.75
C MET A 82 3.16 -16.53 -4.48
N CYS A 83 4.17 -16.38 -3.63
CA CYS A 83 5.05 -17.49 -3.25
C CYS A 83 4.29 -18.61 -2.55
N CYS A 84 3.33 -18.29 -1.67
CA CYS A 84 2.49 -19.31 -1.04
C CYS A 84 1.62 -20.05 -2.07
N ARG A 85 1.04 -19.37 -3.05
CA ARG A 85 0.31 -20.03 -4.16
C ARG A 85 1.21 -21.00 -4.91
N MET A 86 2.41 -20.57 -5.27
CA MET A 86 3.40 -21.45 -5.96
C MET A 86 3.73 -22.68 -5.11
N LEU A 87 3.93 -22.50 -3.80
CA LEU A 87 4.21 -23.61 -2.89
C LEU A 87 3.03 -24.61 -2.81
N VAL A 88 1.80 -24.12 -2.75
CA VAL A 88 0.61 -24.97 -2.77
C VAL A 88 0.49 -25.73 -4.08
N GLU A 89 0.76 -25.09 -5.22
CA GLU A 89 0.80 -25.73 -6.54
C GLU A 89 1.91 -26.79 -6.66
N GLU A 90 3.00 -26.65 -5.89
CA GLU A 90 4.09 -27.62 -5.76
C GLU A 90 3.78 -28.76 -4.73
N GLY A 91 2.60 -28.74 -4.08
CA GLY A 91 2.12 -29.76 -3.15
C GLY A 91 2.29 -29.44 -1.67
N HIS A 92 2.72 -28.22 -1.34
CA HIS A 92 2.88 -27.75 0.05
C HIS A 92 1.59 -27.11 0.56
N GLU A 93 0.56 -27.91 0.86
CA GLU A 93 -0.77 -27.48 1.28
C GLU A 93 -0.79 -26.70 2.60
N GLU A 94 0.25 -26.80 3.43
CA GLU A 94 0.41 -26.05 4.68
C GLU A 94 0.47 -24.53 4.45
N PHE A 95 0.83 -24.06 3.24
CA PHE A 95 0.87 -22.64 2.87
C PHE A 95 -0.44 -22.12 2.25
N ARG A 96 -1.48 -22.96 2.16
CA ARG A 96 -2.76 -22.56 1.58
C ARG A 96 -3.45 -21.48 2.39
N LYS A 97 -3.36 -21.53 3.72
CA LYS A 97 -3.93 -20.53 4.60
C LYS A 97 -2.84 -19.75 5.30
N ILE A 98 -2.86 -18.44 5.13
CA ILE A 98 -1.87 -17.53 5.70
C ILE A 98 -2.52 -16.50 6.62
N ASN A 99 -1.71 -15.98 7.54
CA ASN A 99 -2.10 -14.88 8.41
C ASN A 99 -2.29 -13.60 7.60
N CYS A 100 -3.45 -13.02 7.73
CA CYS A 100 -3.80 -11.73 7.18
C CYS A 100 -4.27 -10.80 8.28
N LYS A 101 -4.02 -9.51 8.11
CA LYS A 101 -4.48 -8.47 9.02
C LYS A 101 -5.25 -7.42 8.24
N TYR A 102 -6.46 -7.13 8.71
CA TYR A 102 -7.20 -6.04 8.14
C TYR A 102 -6.52 -4.71 8.47
N THR A 103 -6.26 -3.93 7.44
CA THR A 103 -5.87 -2.55 7.59
C THR A 103 -7.02 -1.69 7.11
N LYS A 104 -7.56 -0.90 8.01
CA LYS A 104 -8.42 0.21 7.64
C LYS A 104 -7.53 1.44 7.60
N VAL A 105 -7.42 2.06 6.45
CA VAL A 105 -7.03 3.47 6.43
C VAL A 105 -8.23 4.20 7.00
N ASN A 106 -8.28 4.31 8.33
CA ASN A 106 -9.32 5.07 9.01
C ASN A 106 -9.09 6.54 8.69
N LEU A 107 -9.59 6.97 7.53
CA LEU A 107 -9.82 8.39 7.31
C LEU A 107 -10.80 8.85 8.38
N ASN A 108 -10.44 9.92 9.03
CA ASN A 108 -11.41 10.61 9.87
C ASN A 108 -12.44 11.26 8.94
N THR A 109 -13.46 10.49 8.55
CA THR A 109 -14.55 10.93 7.68
C THR A 109 -15.28 12.15 8.23
N GLU A 110 -15.18 12.42 9.55
CA GLU A 110 -15.66 13.64 10.16
C GLU A 110 -14.93 14.89 9.63
N LYS A 111 -13.68 14.75 9.17
CA LYS A 111 -12.91 15.84 8.57
C LYS A 111 -13.20 16.05 7.08
N PHE A 112 -13.83 15.07 6.43
CA PHE A 112 -14.14 15.10 4.99
C PHE A 112 -15.62 14.81 4.75
N PRO A 113 -16.56 15.60 5.33
CA PRO A 113 -18.00 15.34 5.21
C PRO A 113 -18.53 15.46 3.77
N GLU A 114 -17.73 16.03 2.86
CA GLU A 114 -18.09 16.26 1.46
C GLU A 114 -17.63 15.13 0.52
N ASP A 115 -16.86 14.15 1.00
CA ASP A 115 -16.39 12.99 0.21
C ASP A 115 -17.51 11.96 -0.01
N LYS A 116 -18.58 12.41 -0.70
CA LYS A 116 -19.77 11.56 -0.95
C LYS A 116 -19.46 10.37 -1.86
N ASP A 117 -18.43 10.50 -2.69
CA ASP A 117 -18.07 9.50 -3.70
C ASP A 117 -16.91 8.61 -3.23
N GLY A 118 -16.41 8.79 -2.00
CA GLY A 118 -15.26 8.05 -1.46
C GLY A 118 -13.94 8.29 -2.22
N LYS A 119 -13.86 9.36 -3.02
CA LYS A 119 -12.70 9.62 -3.88
C LYS A 119 -11.47 10.02 -3.09
N VAL A 120 -11.64 10.79 -2.01
CA VAL A 120 -10.54 11.16 -1.10
C VAL A 120 -9.99 9.91 -0.43
N GLU A 121 -10.86 9.01 0.02
CA GLU A 121 -10.47 7.74 0.62
C GLU A 121 -9.67 6.88 -0.36
N GLN A 122 -10.12 6.74 -1.60
CA GLN A 122 -9.40 5.99 -2.65
C GLN A 122 -8.00 6.57 -2.91
N LEU A 123 -7.87 7.90 -3.01
CA LEU A 123 -6.59 8.56 -3.23
C LEU A 123 -5.62 8.37 -2.05
N ILE A 124 -6.13 8.41 -0.83
CA ILE A 124 -5.30 8.15 0.36
C ILE A 124 -4.91 6.68 0.44
N ASN A 125 -5.77 5.75 0.06
CA ASN A 125 -5.43 4.32 -0.03
C ASN A 125 -4.28 4.09 -1.03
N LYS A 126 -4.25 4.78 -2.18
CA LYS A 126 -3.11 4.74 -3.12
C LYS A 126 -1.81 5.18 -2.45
N LEU A 127 -1.82 6.28 -1.73
CA LEU A 127 -0.65 6.72 -0.95
C LEU A 127 -0.27 5.71 0.14
N GLY A 128 -1.26 5.05 0.76
CA GLY A 128 -1.06 3.99 1.75
C GLY A 128 -0.27 2.80 1.19
N ILE A 129 -0.58 2.37 -0.03
CA ILE A 129 0.15 1.28 -0.73
C ILE A 129 1.61 1.69 -0.95
N ILE A 130 1.86 2.91 -1.41
CA ILE A 130 3.21 3.45 -1.61
C ILE A 130 3.98 3.48 -0.28
N GLN A 131 3.36 3.96 0.79
CA GLN A 131 3.98 4.00 2.12
C GLN A 131 4.26 2.60 2.68
N ALA A 132 3.36 1.64 2.48
CA ALA A 132 3.57 0.25 2.89
C ALA A 132 4.80 -0.39 2.21
N ASN A 133 5.16 0.09 1.01
CA ASN A 133 6.32 -0.37 0.25
C ASN A 133 7.55 0.54 0.40
N ARG A 134 7.53 1.55 1.30
CA ARG A 134 8.58 2.57 1.42
C ARG A 134 9.98 1.99 1.61
N PHE A 135 10.11 0.96 2.43
CA PHE A 135 11.40 0.36 2.79
C PHE A 135 11.80 -0.85 1.92
N ARG A 136 11.01 -1.15 0.90
CA ARG A 136 11.34 -2.17 -0.08
C ARG A 136 12.49 -1.69 -0.98
N GLU A 137 13.41 -2.58 -1.34
CA GLU A 137 14.34 -2.33 -2.44
C GLU A 137 13.56 -2.16 -3.75
N LYS A 138 13.83 -1.06 -4.45
CA LYS A 138 13.13 -0.65 -5.67
C LYS A 138 14.11 -0.38 -6.77
N SER A 139 13.75 -0.77 -7.99
CA SER A 139 14.42 -0.32 -9.20
C SER A 139 14.22 1.19 -9.40
N ASP A 140 15.06 1.82 -10.21
CA ASP A 140 14.92 3.25 -10.52
C ASP A 140 13.63 3.55 -11.28
N TRP A 141 13.15 2.58 -12.07
CA TRP A 141 11.84 2.67 -12.72
C TRP A 141 10.69 2.70 -11.69
N GLU A 142 10.71 1.78 -10.70
CA GLU A 142 9.69 1.78 -9.64
C GLU A 142 9.69 3.07 -8.82
N LYS A 143 10.87 3.61 -8.49
CA LYS A 143 11.01 4.90 -7.79
C LYS A 143 10.43 6.06 -8.63
N MET A 144 10.67 6.04 -9.93
CA MET A 144 10.09 7.02 -10.85
C MET A 144 8.56 6.90 -10.88
N GLN A 145 8.03 5.68 -11.03
CA GLN A 145 6.57 5.45 -11.04
C GLN A 145 5.93 5.89 -9.72
N GLU A 146 6.53 5.58 -8.57
CA GLU A 146 6.07 6.08 -7.29
C GLU A 146 5.99 7.61 -7.23
N ALA A 147 7.01 8.29 -7.76
CA ALA A 147 7.05 9.74 -7.75
C ALA A 147 5.94 10.34 -8.62
N LEU A 148 5.73 9.81 -9.81
CA LEU A 148 4.71 10.28 -10.74
C LEU A 148 3.29 10.00 -10.20
N ILE A 149 3.03 8.81 -9.71
CA ILE A 149 1.73 8.44 -9.12
C ILE A 149 1.46 9.28 -7.87
N THR A 150 2.46 9.45 -6.98
CA THR A 150 2.31 10.29 -5.79
C THR A 150 1.98 11.73 -6.16
N GLU A 151 2.62 12.28 -7.19
CA GLU A 151 2.35 13.64 -7.66
C GLU A 151 0.94 13.78 -8.23
N GLU A 152 0.50 12.82 -9.05
CA GLU A 152 -0.86 12.77 -9.59
C GLU A 152 -1.91 12.72 -8.48
N VAL A 153 -1.75 11.80 -7.54
CA VAL A 153 -2.65 11.64 -6.39
C VAL A 153 -2.72 12.94 -5.55
N ILE A 154 -1.57 13.57 -5.28
CA ILE A 154 -1.55 14.83 -4.52
C ILE A 154 -2.24 15.96 -5.30
N LYS A 155 -2.09 16.03 -6.62
CA LYS A 155 -2.81 17.00 -7.46
C LYS A 155 -4.31 16.79 -7.37
N GLU A 156 -4.79 15.57 -7.56
CA GLU A 156 -6.20 15.23 -7.43
C GLU A 156 -6.75 15.53 -6.03
N LEU A 157 -5.99 15.22 -4.97
CA LEU A 157 -6.38 15.55 -3.60
C LEU A 157 -6.52 17.06 -3.38
N ARG A 158 -5.66 17.89 -4.00
CA ARG A 158 -5.74 19.35 -3.91
C ARG A 158 -6.98 19.93 -4.56
N ASP A 159 -7.52 19.26 -5.57
CA ASP A 159 -8.78 19.68 -6.21
C ASP A 159 -9.99 19.36 -5.32
N LEU A 160 -9.86 18.40 -4.41
CA LEU A 160 -10.93 17.95 -3.52
C LEU A 160 -10.85 18.57 -2.12
N VAL A 161 -9.64 18.82 -1.62
CA VAL A 161 -9.39 19.33 -0.27
C VAL A 161 -8.29 20.39 -0.26
N ASP A 162 -8.41 21.36 0.66
CA ASP A 162 -7.43 22.44 0.81
C ASP A 162 -6.16 21.90 1.52
N LEU A 163 -5.13 21.52 0.75
CA LEU A 163 -3.87 21.01 1.25
C LEU A 163 -2.82 22.11 1.42
N GLN A 164 -2.15 22.12 2.58
CA GLN A 164 -1.05 23.05 2.85
C GLN A 164 0.23 22.65 2.09
N GLY A 165 0.95 23.65 1.58
CA GLY A 165 2.24 23.47 0.92
C GLY A 165 2.13 23.28 -0.60
N THR A 166 3.26 23.05 -1.25
CA THR A 166 3.32 22.78 -2.70
C THR A 166 3.23 21.28 -2.98
N THR A 167 2.69 20.90 -4.13
CA THR A 167 2.68 19.49 -4.58
C THR A 167 4.08 18.88 -4.50
N ARG A 168 5.09 19.62 -4.99
CA ARG A 168 6.49 19.18 -4.96
C ARG A 168 6.98 18.89 -3.52
N SER A 169 6.72 19.80 -2.58
CA SER A 169 7.13 19.58 -1.17
C SER A 169 6.46 18.39 -0.53
N MET A 170 5.20 18.14 -0.89
CA MET A 170 4.46 16.98 -0.39
C MET A 170 5.00 15.67 -0.96
N VAL A 171 5.28 15.61 -2.27
CA VAL A 171 5.91 14.44 -2.90
C VAL A 171 7.26 14.13 -2.27
N GLN A 172 8.09 15.17 -2.06
CA GLN A 172 9.38 15.01 -1.40
C GLN A 172 9.25 14.46 0.02
N ALA A 173 8.32 14.99 0.81
CA ALA A 173 8.07 14.53 2.17
C ALA A 173 7.54 13.09 2.20
N THR A 174 6.62 12.74 1.28
CA THR A 174 6.02 11.40 1.21
C THR A 174 7.04 10.34 0.84
N LEU A 175 7.91 10.61 -0.15
CA LEU A 175 8.85 9.63 -0.69
C LEU A 175 10.26 9.73 -0.09
N GLY A 176 10.59 10.83 0.58
CA GLY A 176 11.94 11.11 1.04
C GLY A 176 12.92 11.40 -0.11
N THR A 177 12.41 11.90 -1.25
CA THR A 177 13.21 12.15 -2.45
C THR A 177 13.61 13.62 -2.57
N SER A 178 14.67 13.92 -3.35
CA SER A 178 15.11 15.29 -3.58
C SER A 178 14.37 15.93 -4.76
N GLY A 179 14.29 17.27 -4.78
CA GLY A 179 13.70 18.00 -5.90
C GLY A 179 14.43 17.75 -7.23
N THR A 180 15.75 17.63 -7.20
CA THR A 180 16.55 17.28 -8.38
C THR A 180 16.21 15.92 -8.94
N GLN A 181 15.93 14.95 -8.06
CA GLN A 181 15.52 13.61 -8.49
C GLN A 181 14.15 13.62 -9.16
N LEU A 182 13.19 14.38 -8.62
CA LEU A 182 11.88 14.56 -9.27
C LEU A 182 12.01 15.18 -10.66
N GLU A 183 12.85 16.18 -10.84
CA GLU A 183 13.12 16.78 -12.16
C GLU A 183 13.69 15.76 -13.16
N ARG A 184 14.58 14.88 -12.72
CA ARG A 184 15.11 13.78 -13.55
C ARG A 184 13.99 12.82 -13.97
N TYR A 185 13.11 12.44 -13.06
CA TYR A 185 11.98 11.58 -13.37
C TYR A 185 11.05 12.17 -14.41
N HIS A 186 10.73 13.46 -14.30
CA HIS A 186 9.95 14.17 -15.32
C HIS A 186 10.67 14.28 -16.67
N ALA A 187 12.00 14.40 -16.68
CA ALA A 187 12.76 14.44 -17.92
C ALA A 187 12.78 13.11 -18.66
N ILE A 188 12.72 11.99 -17.93
CA ILE A 188 12.70 10.63 -18.51
C ILE A 188 11.30 10.29 -19.08
N GLN A 189 10.24 10.83 -18.49
CA GLN A 189 8.85 10.58 -18.91
C GLN A 189 8.50 11.26 -20.25
N LYS A 190 9.22 12.33 -20.65
CA LYS A 190 9.02 13.06 -21.90
C LYS A 190 9.63 12.33 -23.10
#